data_f0623fc335c08e56489d20289cd78019
#
_entry.id   f0623fc335c08e56489d20289cd78019
#
_cell.length_a   1.000
_cell.length_b   1.000
_cell.length_c   1.000
_cell.angle_alpha   90.00
_cell.angle_beta   90.00
_cell.angle_gamma   90.00
#
_symmetry.space_group_name_H-M   'P 1'
#
loop_
_entity.id
_entity.type
_entity.pdbx_description
1 polymer ?
#
loop_
_entity_poly.entity_id
_entity_poly.type
_entity_poly.pdbx_seq_one_letter_code
_entity_poly.pdbx_strand_id
1 'polypeptide(L)'
;MPAAETSEPRTVRLSGRASAQIQRLLLPSPASGEEMAGSVFHDTDDRALRRRGITLSRSAAPERGWLLSVPEGDDQWAVEVPRLRSAPERLPAAVAQLLSGIVGQDELIEIDDDGQTAESATGAKESAKPAKKAPSKKGKAKNRKAVATGGEPSGVDVLQAVLAQQAAALELWDLKARLDLPDALHQLRVAARSLRGLLKSARPFLDRGVADELGNRLQQLGRSLSAARDAEVLAEQLPARAEALQGRVGEKTVQALAQTALKDAEASAAKVRGGAQPERAATLELARCAAQNPPFTDKGRKKAERLSPRQMSDRLVRRALRKAAKETDRALAADRDEQLDAEQRLEHLHTVRKATKRVRYVTKVLTAAGFRPAKPMRKLGKAAKKAQDALGETLDASVAAAWLQDSAAGLRRAGADPYELGLLTGAELQRLAHGVDDGYEVMARLARRFEDHSS
;
A
#
# COMPACT_ATOMS: atom_id res chain seq x y z
N MET A 1 17.46 31.15 -19.95
CA MET A 1 16.18 30.53 -19.60
C MET A 1 16.10 29.19 -20.34
N PRO A 2 16.18 28.04 -19.68
CA PRO A 2 15.93 26.77 -20.34
C PRO A 2 14.42 26.60 -20.52
N ALA A 3 14.03 26.17 -21.73
CA ALA A 3 12.67 25.86 -22.12
C ALA A 3 12.12 24.73 -21.23
N ALA A 4 10.86 24.88 -20.81
CA ALA A 4 10.12 23.81 -20.15
C ALA A 4 10.00 22.64 -21.14
N GLU A 5 10.66 21.53 -20.84
CA GLU A 5 10.42 20.26 -21.52
C GLU A 5 8.97 19.84 -21.19
N THR A 6 8.10 19.96 -22.18
CA THR A 6 6.78 19.33 -22.16
C THR A 6 7.01 17.82 -22.17
N SER A 7 6.87 17.18 -21.00
CA SER A 7 6.95 15.73 -20.91
C SER A 7 5.79 15.12 -21.72
N GLU A 8 6.12 14.40 -22.79
CA GLU A 8 5.13 13.63 -23.55
C GLU A 8 4.41 12.62 -22.63
N PRO A 9 3.10 12.42 -22.83
CA PRO A 9 2.34 11.47 -22.03
C PRO A 9 2.90 10.05 -22.19
N ARG A 10 3.28 9.43 -21.06
CA ARG A 10 3.81 8.06 -21.06
C ARG A 10 2.66 7.07 -21.22
N THR A 11 2.55 6.47 -22.39
CA THR A 11 1.55 5.43 -22.67
C THR A 11 2.02 4.08 -22.14
N VAL A 12 1.27 3.48 -21.23
CA VAL A 12 1.52 2.11 -20.72
C VAL A 12 0.48 1.17 -21.33
N ARG A 13 0.92 0.19 -22.11
CA ARG A 13 0.04 -0.81 -22.73
C ARG A 13 -0.31 -1.92 -21.73
N LEU A 14 -1.59 -2.21 -21.60
CA LEU A 14 -2.09 -3.39 -20.89
C LEU A 14 -1.77 -4.66 -21.69
N SER A 15 -1.19 -5.67 -21.06
CA SER A 15 -1.05 -7.00 -21.65
C SER A 15 -2.32 -7.83 -21.39
N GLY A 16 -3.00 -8.28 -22.46
CA GLY A 16 -4.16 -9.18 -22.38
C GLY A 16 -5.37 -8.72 -23.20
N ARG A 17 -6.29 -9.65 -23.53
CA ARG A 17 -7.45 -9.39 -24.42
C ARG A 17 -8.44 -8.32 -23.92
N ALA A 18 -8.49 -8.04 -22.61
CA ALA A 18 -9.31 -6.95 -22.05
C ALA A 18 -8.64 -5.57 -22.23
N SER A 19 -7.36 -5.53 -22.56
CA SER A 19 -6.56 -4.31 -22.63
C SER A 19 -6.60 -3.58 -23.97
N ALA A 20 -7.14 -4.17 -25.00
CA ALA A 20 -7.24 -3.52 -26.32
C ALA A 20 -8.22 -2.32 -26.32
N GLN A 21 -9.06 -2.17 -25.28
CA GLN A 21 -10.10 -1.13 -25.20
C GLN A 21 -9.82 -0.07 -24.12
N ILE A 22 -8.77 -0.22 -23.30
CA ILE A 22 -8.44 0.75 -22.25
C ILE A 22 -7.05 1.32 -22.51
N GLN A 23 -6.98 2.62 -22.78
CA GLN A 23 -5.71 3.36 -22.87
C GLN A 23 -5.41 3.98 -21.50
N ARG A 24 -4.15 3.91 -21.07
CA ARG A 24 -3.65 4.54 -19.85
C ARG A 24 -2.61 5.58 -20.19
N LEU A 25 -2.82 6.77 -19.69
CA LEU A 25 -1.93 7.92 -19.88
C LEU A 25 -1.55 8.47 -18.52
N LEU A 26 -0.27 8.70 -18.27
CA LEU A 26 0.16 9.47 -17.10
C LEU A 26 0.16 10.94 -17.49
N LEU A 27 -0.71 11.72 -16.87
CA LEU A 27 -0.86 13.15 -17.13
C LEU A 27 -0.34 13.93 -15.91
N PRO A 28 0.38 15.07 -16.15
CA PRO A 28 0.72 15.99 -15.06
C PRO A 28 -0.56 16.60 -14.45
N SER A 29 -0.57 16.82 -13.16
CA SER A 29 -1.69 17.47 -12.46
C SER A 29 -1.46 19.00 -12.42
N PRO A 30 -2.50 19.80 -12.68
CA PRO A 30 -3.86 19.38 -13.06
C PRO A 30 -3.92 19.01 -14.55
N ALA A 31 -4.72 18.00 -14.87
CA ALA A 31 -5.13 17.79 -16.25
C ALA A 31 -5.62 19.12 -16.79
N SER A 32 -5.06 19.58 -17.90
CA SER A 32 -5.34 20.90 -18.45
C SER A 32 -6.83 21.07 -18.59
N GLY A 33 -7.41 22.17 -18.08
CA GLY A 33 -8.85 22.42 -18.09
C GLY A 33 -9.49 22.40 -19.49
N GLU A 34 -8.68 22.40 -20.56
CA GLU A 34 -9.11 22.27 -21.94
C GLU A 34 -9.57 20.84 -22.29
N GLU A 35 -8.98 19.79 -21.71
CA GLU A 35 -9.42 18.40 -21.97
C GLU A 35 -10.73 18.03 -21.25
N MET A 36 -11.13 18.80 -20.25
CA MET A 36 -12.30 18.54 -19.39
C MET A 36 -13.51 19.45 -19.74
N ALA A 37 -13.34 20.43 -20.64
CA ALA A 37 -14.40 21.35 -21.01
C ALA A 37 -15.61 20.60 -21.62
N GLY A 38 -16.79 20.79 -21.00
CA GLY A 38 -18.04 20.14 -21.40
C GLY A 38 -18.18 18.68 -20.95
N SER A 39 -17.30 18.16 -20.10
CA SER A 39 -17.45 16.83 -19.51
C SER A 39 -18.45 16.83 -18.36
N VAL A 40 -19.22 15.75 -18.24
CA VAL A 40 -20.14 15.50 -17.13
C VAL A 40 -19.43 14.63 -16.10
N PHE A 41 -19.34 15.13 -14.86
CA PHE A 41 -18.67 14.42 -13.76
C PHE A 41 -19.66 13.53 -13.01
N HIS A 42 -19.14 12.42 -12.46
CA HIS A 42 -19.93 11.47 -11.70
C HIS A 42 -19.21 11.12 -10.40
N ASP A 43 -19.98 11.06 -9.30
CA ASP A 43 -19.50 10.59 -7.99
C ASP A 43 -20.69 10.02 -7.21
N THR A 44 -20.45 9.43 -6.07
CA THR A 44 -21.49 9.09 -5.10
C THR A 44 -21.98 10.36 -4.38
N ASP A 45 -23.16 10.31 -3.75
CA ASP A 45 -23.70 11.42 -2.97
C ASP A 45 -22.71 11.90 -1.89
N ASP A 46 -22.02 10.98 -1.23
CA ASP A 46 -21.00 11.26 -0.21
C ASP A 46 -19.61 11.60 -0.78
N ARG A 47 -19.47 11.75 -2.10
CA ARG A 47 -18.23 12.09 -2.81
C ARG A 47 -17.09 11.08 -2.59
N ALA A 48 -17.41 9.80 -2.64
CA ALA A 48 -16.45 8.73 -2.37
C ALA A 48 -15.22 8.75 -3.30
N LEU A 49 -15.39 9.10 -4.58
CA LEU A 49 -14.30 9.22 -5.55
C LEU A 49 -13.44 10.45 -5.27
N ARG A 50 -14.05 11.65 -5.21
CA ARG A 50 -13.35 12.91 -4.96
C ARG A 50 -12.57 12.93 -3.65
N ARG A 51 -13.11 12.35 -2.58
CA ARG A 51 -12.38 12.23 -1.31
C ARG A 51 -11.07 11.44 -1.43
N ARG A 52 -10.93 10.64 -2.47
CA ARG A 52 -9.73 9.84 -2.79
C ARG A 52 -8.88 10.44 -3.92
N GLY A 53 -9.25 11.64 -4.40
CA GLY A 53 -8.59 12.29 -5.52
C GLY A 53 -8.88 11.63 -6.87
N ILE A 54 -9.92 10.79 -6.95
CA ILE A 54 -10.35 10.13 -8.17
C ILE A 54 -11.42 10.98 -8.83
N THR A 55 -11.36 11.10 -10.16
CA THR A 55 -12.44 11.71 -10.95
C THR A 55 -12.94 10.72 -11.99
N LEU A 56 -14.26 10.68 -12.16
CA LEU A 56 -14.92 9.95 -13.23
C LEU A 56 -15.72 10.96 -14.04
N SER A 57 -15.41 11.08 -15.30
CA SER A 57 -16.12 11.99 -16.20
C SER A 57 -16.51 11.30 -17.48
N ARG A 58 -17.60 11.78 -18.07
CA ARG A 58 -18.08 11.42 -19.42
C ARG A 58 -17.88 12.61 -20.34
N SER A 59 -17.10 12.41 -21.39
CA SER A 59 -16.84 13.48 -22.36
C SER A 59 -18.11 13.90 -23.11
N ALA A 60 -18.27 15.19 -23.38
CA ALA A 60 -19.33 15.69 -24.25
C ALA A 60 -19.09 15.28 -25.73
N ALA A 61 -17.83 15.09 -26.15
CA ALA A 61 -17.50 14.70 -27.50
C ALA A 61 -17.95 13.27 -27.81
N PRO A 62 -18.69 13.04 -28.92
CA PRO A 62 -19.29 11.73 -29.21
C PRO A 62 -18.26 10.62 -29.49
N GLU A 63 -17.06 10.96 -29.95
CA GLU A 63 -15.95 10.03 -30.19
C GLU A 63 -15.21 9.62 -28.92
N ARG A 64 -15.27 10.42 -27.86
CA ARG A 64 -14.67 10.13 -26.56
C ARG A 64 -15.68 9.41 -25.65
N GLY A 65 -15.16 8.60 -24.76
CA GLY A 65 -15.97 7.82 -23.83
C GLY A 65 -15.95 8.38 -22.41
N TRP A 66 -15.67 7.48 -21.49
CA TRP A 66 -15.49 7.76 -20.08
C TRP A 66 -14.02 7.95 -19.76
N LEU A 67 -13.71 8.89 -18.90
CA LEU A 67 -12.37 9.15 -18.38
C LEU A 67 -12.36 8.91 -16.87
N LEU A 68 -11.54 7.97 -16.43
CA LEU A 68 -11.28 7.71 -15.02
C LEU A 68 -9.87 8.22 -14.71
N SER A 69 -9.76 9.24 -13.87
CA SER A 69 -8.47 9.77 -13.40
C SER A 69 -8.17 9.30 -11.99
N VAL A 70 -6.95 8.79 -11.77
CA VAL A 70 -6.50 8.22 -10.49
C VAL A 70 -5.20 8.91 -10.07
N PRO A 71 -5.07 9.42 -8.83
CA PRO A 71 -3.93 10.22 -8.40
C PRO A 71 -2.62 9.42 -8.33
N GLU A 72 -1.50 10.02 -8.73
CA GLU A 72 -0.15 9.49 -8.64
C GLU A 72 0.84 10.57 -8.20
N GLY A 73 1.01 10.76 -6.87
CA GLY A 73 1.79 11.85 -6.32
C GLY A 73 1.20 13.21 -6.71
N ASP A 74 1.96 14.00 -7.48
CA ASP A 74 1.51 15.27 -8.06
C ASP A 74 0.90 15.09 -9.47
N ASP A 75 0.94 13.88 -10.05
CA ASP A 75 0.41 13.51 -11.35
C ASP A 75 -0.89 12.70 -11.23
N GLN A 76 -1.50 12.39 -12.37
CA GLN A 76 -2.71 11.55 -12.46
C GLN A 76 -2.56 10.49 -13.56
N TRP A 77 -3.00 9.26 -13.27
CA TRP A 77 -3.24 8.27 -14.30
C TRP A 77 -4.62 8.49 -14.91
N ALA A 78 -4.69 8.72 -16.21
CA ALA A 78 -5.94 8.76 -16.94
C ALA A 78 -6.21 7.42 -17.62
N VAL A 79 -7.41 6.91 -17.46
CA VAL A 79 -7.90 5.68 -18.05
C VAL A 79 -9.08 6.02 -18.94
N GLU A 80 -8.89 5.96 -20.24
CA GLU A 80 -9.96 6.20 -21.23
C GLU A 80 -10.69 4.89 -21.51
N VAL A 81 -12.02 4.95 -21.47
CA VAL A 81 -12.89 3.81 -21.79
C VAL A 81 -13.91 4.24 -22.85
N PRO A 82 -13.95 3.58 -24.01
CA PRO A 82 -14.89 3.94 -25.09
C PRO A 82 -16.35 3.87 -24.65
N ARG A 83 -17.20 4.70 -25.24
CA ARG A 83 -18.64 4.62 -25.03
C ARG A 83 -19.22 3.29 -25.53
N LEU A 84 -20.23 2.82 -24.86
CA LEU A 84 -21.05 1.71 -25.36
C LEU A 84 -21.88 2.20 -26.53
N ARG A 85 -21.80 1.52 -27.69
CA ARG A 85 -22.56 1.92 -28.90
C ARG A 85 -24.09 1.87 -28.68
N SER A 86 -24.58 0.92 -27.87
CA SER A 86 -26.00 0.71 -27.58
C SER A 86 -26.55 1.61 -26.45
N ALA A 87 -25.68 2.15 -25.59
CA ALA A 87 -26.07 2.98 -24.47
C ALA A 87 -24.91 3.91 -24.08
N PRO A 88 -24.69 4.99 -24.84
CA PRO A 88 -23.53 5.88 -24.69
C PRO A 88 -23.47 6.60 -23.34
N GLU A 89 -24.61 6.73 -22.67
CA GLU A 89 -24.72 7.37 -21.35
C GLU A 89 -24.44 6.42 -20.20
N ARG A 90 -24.51 5.11 -20.46
CA ARG A 90 -24.35 4.09 -19.43
C ARG A 90 -22.86 3.86 -19.15
N LEU A 91 -22.51 3.82 -17.86
CA LEU A 91 -21.18 3.45 -17.41
C LEU A 91 -20.87 2.01 -17.86
N PRO A 92 -19.75 1.77 -18.57
CA PRO A 92 -19.34 0.41 -18.94
C PRO A 92 -19.18 -0.49 -17.71
N ALA A 93 -19.67 -1.72 -17.78
CA ALA A 93 -19.59 -2.67 -16.67
C ALA A 93 -18.16 -2.88 -16.14
N ALA A 94 -17.16 -2.79 -17.04
CA ALA A 94 -15.75 -2.88 -16.65
C ALA A 94 -15.33 -1.75 -15.70
N VAL A 95 -15.79 -0.51 -15.95
CA VAL A 95 -15.49 0.65 -15.07
C VAL A 95 -16.27 0.53 -13.77
N ALA A 96 -17.56 0.16 -13.82
CA ALA A 96 -18.36 -0.09 -12.64
C ALA A 96 -17.72 -1.15 -11.73
N GLN A 97 -17.20 -2.23 -12.33
CA GLN A 97 -16.49 -3.27 -11.60
C GLN A 97 -15.17 -2.77 -10.99
N LEU A 98 -14.42 -1.93 -11.70
CA LEU A 98 -13.20 -1.31 -11.17
C LEU A 98 -13.51 -0.44 -9.94
N LEU A 99 -14.57 0.33 -9.99
CA LEU A 99 -14.96 1.25 -8.93
C LEU A 99 -15.73 0.58 -7.78
N SER A 100 -16.20 -0.65 -7.93
CA SER A 100 -17.03 -1.37 -6.94
C SER A 100 -16.43 -1.42 -5.54
N GLY A 101 -15.09 -1.48 -5.42
CA GLY A 101 -14.38 -1.45 -4.15
C GLY A 101 -14.47 -0.08 -3.43
N ILE A 102 -14.75 1.00 -4.15
CA ILE A 102 -14.83 2.37 -3.63
C ILE A 102 -16.29 2.82 -3.48
N VAL A 103 -17.08 2.62 -4.51
CA VAL A 103 -18.48 3.02 -4.57
C VAL A 103 -19.38 2.10 -3.73
N GLY A 104 -19.03 0.80 -3.65
CA GLY A 104 -19.84 -0.18 -2.91
C GLY A 104 -21.19 -0.41 -3.58
N GLN A 105 -22.27 -0.19 -2.83
CA GLN A 105 -23.66 -0.27 -3.28
C GLN A 105 -24.27 1.09 -3.67
N ASP A 106 -23.49 2.17 -3.50
CA ASP A 106 -23.98 3.53 -3.76
C ASP A 106 -24.11 3.78 -5.27
N GLU A 107 -25.10 4.56 -5.66
CA GLU A 107 -25.28 5.02 -7.04
C GLU A 107 -24.30 6.14 -7.38
N LEU A 108 -23.84 6.15 -8.63
CA LEU A 108 -23.10 7.26 -9.21
C LEU A 108 -24.10 8.28 -9.77
N ILE A 109 -24.04 9.50 -9.26
CA ILE A 109 -24.85 10.63 -9.68
C ILE A 109 -24.02 11.64 -10.44
N GLU A 110 -24.66 12.42 -11.32
CA GLU A 110 -24.03 13.56 -11.99
C GLU A 110 -23.76 14.67 -10.99
N ILE A 111 -22.60 15.28 -11.10
CA ILE A 111 -22.16 16.38 -10.25
C ILE A 111 -21.55 17.49 -11.08
N ASP A 112 -21.66 18.73 -10.61
CA ASP A 112 -21.00 19.88 -11.23
C ASP A 112 -19.49 19.83 -11.04
N ASP A 113 -18.75 20.56 -11.85
CA ASP A 113 -17.29 20.71 -11.77
C ASP A 113 -16.86 21.22 -10.39
N ASP A 114 -17.65 22.08 -9.76
CA ASP A 114 -17.49 22.57 -8.38
C ASP A 114 -17.89 21.55 -7.30
N GLY A 115 -18.45 20.39 -7.67
CA GLY A 115 -18.82 19.30 -6.78
C GLY A 115 -20.19 19.44 -6.12
N GLN A 116 -21.08 20.28 -6.64
CA GLN A 116 -22.48 20.33 -6.23
C GLN A 116 -23.31 19.34 -7.07
N THR A 117 -24.45 18.87 -6.55
CA THR A 117 -25.39 18.07 -7.34
C THR A 117 -26.11 18.95 -8.34
N ALA A 118 -26.30 18.48 -9.57
CA ALA A 118 -26.93 19.22 -10.66
C ALA A 118 -28.35 19.72 -10.28
N GLU A 119 -29.04 19.06 -9.34
CA GLU A 119 -30.33 19.49 -8.85
C GLU A 119 -30.30 20.74 -7.94
N SER A 120 -29.15 21.09 -7.34
CA SER A 120 -29.02 22.27 -6.47
C SER A 120 -28.78 23.58 -7.25
N ALA A 121 -28.46 23.50 -8.54
CA ALA A 121 -28.05 24.68 -9.34
C ALA A 121 -29.24 25.54 -9.88
N THR A 122 -30.49 25.09 -9.77
CA THR A 122 -31.64 25.83 -10.30
C THR A 122 -32.22 26.91 -9.35
N GLY A 123 -31.67 27.04 -8.15
CA GLY A 123 -32.23 27.92 -7.10
C GLY A 123 -31.47 29.21 -6.77
N ALA A 124 -30.32 29.50 -7.33
CA ALA A 124 -29.48 30.63 -6.91
C ALA A 124 -28.95 31.47 -8.10
N LYS A 125 -29.87 32.22 -8.73
CA LYS A 125 -29.47 33.38 -9.53
C LYS A 125 -30.01 34.63 -8.82
N GLU A 126 -29.14 35.25 -8.00
CA GLU A 126 -29.10 36.71 -7.85
C GLU A 126 -27.86 37.15 -7.03
N SER A 127 -27.15 38.09 -7.66
CA SER A 127 -26.24 39.09 -7.10
C SER A 127 -24.98 38.69 -6.32
N ALA A 128 -23.84 38.85 -6.95
CA ALA A 128 -22.64 39.44 -6.32
C ALA A 128 -21.66 40.05 -7.33
N LYS A 129 -21.34 41.34 -7.11
CA LYS A 129 -20.36 42.14 -7.85
C LYS A 129 -18.90 41.65 -7.63
N PRO A 130 -17.96 41.94 -8.55
CA PRO A 130 -16.61 41.44 -8.48
C PRO A 130 -15.72 42.20 -7.49
N ALA A 131 -15.01 41.48 -6.63
CA ALA A 131 -13.98 42.02 -5.75
C ALA A 131 -12.58 41.72 -6.27
N LYS A 132 -11.70 42.71 -6.09
CA LYS A 132 -10.37 42.91 -6.65
C LYS A 132 -9.32 41.86 -6.23
N LYS A 133 -8.44 41.50 -7.17
CA LYS A 133 -7.22 40.68 -6.98
C LYS A 133 -6.26 41.30 -5.96
N ALA A 134 -5.71 40.48 -5.08
CA ALA A 134 -4.50 40.76 -4.30
C ALA A 134 -3.59 39.50 -4.26
N PRO A 135 -2.27 39.62 -4.05
CA PRO A 135 -1.27 38.71 -4.62
C PRO A 135 -0.97 37.46 -3.80
N SER A 136 -0.57 36.40 -4.53
CA SER A 136 -0.20 35.09 -4.03
C SER A 136 1.04 35.13 -3.11
N LYS A 137 0.90 34.62 -1.90
CA LYS A 137 2.03 34.18 -1.05
C LYS A 137 2.03 32.67 -0.99
N LYS A 138 3.18 32.06 -1.34
CA LYS A 138 3.48 30.63 -1.19
C LYS A 138 3.11 30.15 0.21
N GLY A 139 2.06 29.37 0.35
CA GLY A 139 1.60 28.80 1.61
C GLY A 139 1.97 27.32 1.71
N LYS A 140 2.77 26.98 2.72
CA LYS A 140 2.97 25.62 3.21
C LYS A 140 1.62 24.94 3.41
N ALA A 141 1.52 23.68 2.98
CA ALA A 141 0.34 22.83 3.14
C ALA A 141 -0.16 22.86 4.59
N LYS A 142 -1.29 23.53 4.80
CA LYS A 142 -2.00 23.53 6.09
C LYS A 142 -2.90 22.31 6.14
N ASN A 143 -2.70 21.51 7.20
CA ASN A 143 -3.58 20.47 7.70
C ASN A 143 -5.07 20.72 7.39
N ARG A 144 -5.71 19.79 6.68
CA ARG A 144 -7.16 19.70 6.62
C ARG A 144 -7.70 19.48 8.04
N LYS A 145 -8.45 20.45 8.54
CA LYS A 145 -9.21 20.33 9.79
C LYS A 145 -10.18 19.15 9.68
N ALA A 146 -10.05 18.21 10.62
CA ALA A 146 -11.11 17.25 10.92
C ALA A 146 -12.40 18.00 11.30
N VAL A 147 -13.53 17.47 10.91
CA VAL A 147 -14.87 17.95 11.26
C VAL A 147 -14.95 18.07 12.79
N ALA A 148 -15.06 19.28 13.30
CA ALA A 148 -15.11 19.56 14.71
C ALA A 148 -16.51 19.23 15.26
N THR A 149 -16.64 18.07 15.88
CA THR A 149 -17.56 17.90 17.01
C THR A 149 -16.97 18.65 18.20
N GLY A 150 -17.72 19.53 18.83
CA GLY A 150 -17.26 20.59 19.74
C GLY A 150 -16.61 20.18 21.07
N GLY A 151 -15.67 19.23 21.05
CA GLY A 151 -14.85 18.81 22.19
C GLY A 151 -13.37 18.70 21.80
N GLU A 152 -12.46 18.68 22.78
CA GLU A 152 -11.05 18.41 22.52
C GLU A 152 -10.88 17.00 21.89
N PRO A 153 -10.02 16.85 20.84
CA PRO A 153 -9.81 15.55 20.20
C PRO A 153 -9.34 14.49 21.21
N SER A 154 -9.94 13.32 21.14
CA SER A 154 -9.70 12.17 22.02
C SER A 154 -9.00 11.01 21.32
N GLY A 155 -8.71 9.95 22.05
CA GLY A 155 -8.20 8.72 21.46
C GLY A 155 -9.21 8.00 20.53
N VAL A 156 -10.51 8.29 20.65
CA VAL A 156 -11.54 7.79 19.72
C VAL A 156 -11.30 8.39 18.35
N ASP A 157 -11.12 9.71 18.28
CA ASP A 157 -10.89 10.45 17.03
C ASP A 157 -9.61 9.99 16.33
N VAL A 158 -8.55 9.66 17.10
CA VAL A 158 -7.32 9.07 16.54
C VAL A 158 -7.60 7.74 15.85
N LEU A 159 -8.31 6.82 16.51
CA LEU A 159 -8.59 5.50 15.92
C LEU A 159 -9.51 5.62 14.72
N GLN A 160 -10.53 6.45 14.77
CA GLN A 160 -11.44 6.69 13.67
C GLN A 160 -10.70 7.27 12.46
N ALA A 161 -9.92 8.33 12.64
CA ALA A 161 -9.18 8.98 11.56
C ALA A 161 -8.16 8.03 10.91
N VAL A 162 -7.43 7.25 11.73
CA VAL A 162 -6.41 6.33 11.21
C VAL A 162 -7.05 5.12 10.51
N LEU A 163 -8.16 4.59 11.01
CA LEU A 163 -8.92 3.53 10.34
C LEU A 163 -9.48 4.02 9.00
N ALA A 164 -10.09 5.20 8.97
CA ALA A 164 -10.62 5.81 7.75
C ALA A 164 -9.53 6.03 6.69
N GLN A 165 -8.37 6.57 7.09
CA GLN A 165 -7.24 6.76 6.19
C GLN A 165 -6.71 5.43 5.63
N GLN A 166 -6.64 4.37 6.47
CA GLN A 166 -6.13 3.08 6.03
C GLN A 166 -7.12 2.32 5.14
N ALA A 167 -8.42 2.43 5.40
CA ALA A 167 -9.46 1.89 4.52
C ALA A 167 -9.43 2.57 3.15
N ALA A 168 -9.38 3.90 3.12
CA ALA A 168 -9.27 4.67 1.87
C ALA A 168 -7.99 4.32 1.09
N ALA A 169 -6.85 4.14 1.78
CA ALA A 169 -5.61 3.71 1.13
C ALA A 169 -5.73 2.28 0.56
N LEU A 170 -6.39 1.37 1.27
CA LEU A 170 -6.61 0.00 0.81
C LEU A 170 -7.46 -0.02 -0.47
N GLU A 171 -8.54 0.75 -0.50
CA GLU A 171 -9.44 0.86 -1.66
C GLU A 171 -8.74 1.49 -2.88
N LEU A 172 -8.00 2.59 -2.67
CA LEU A 172 -7.26 3.25 -3.73
C LEU A 172 -6.18 2.33 -4.35
N TRP A 173 -5.42 1.64 -3.51
CA TRP A 173 -4.38 0.73 -3.99
C TRP A 173 -4.96 -0.54 -4.61
N ASP A 174 -6.16 -0.97 -4.18
CA ASP A 174 -6.90 -2.02 -4.86
C ASP A 174 -7.31 -1.63 -6.28
N LEU A 175 -7.86 -0.43 -6.44
CA LEU A 175 -8.19 0.12 -7.76
C LEU A 175 -6.94 0.20 -8.65
N LYS A 176 -5.85 0.78 -8.14
CA LYS A 176 -4.57 0.88 -8.86
C LYS A 176 -4.02 -0.50 -9.26
N ALA A 177 -4.12 -1.50 -8.38
CA ALA A 177 -3.68 -2.87 -8.68
C ALA A 177 -4.54 -3.55 -9.75
N ARG A 178 -5.83 -3.27 -9.81
CA ARG A 178 -6.72 -3.74 -10.90
C ARG A 178 -6.41 -3.06 -12.22
N LEU A 179 -5.98 -1.80 -12.17
CA LEU A 179 -5.50 -1.05 -13.33
C LEU A 179 -4.06 -1.42 -13.71
N ASP A 180 -3.39 -2.31 -12.96
CA ASP A 180 -2.01 -2.72 -13.18
C ASP A 180 -1.03 -1.53 -13.21
N LEU A 181 -1.26 -0.54 -12.37
CA LEU A 181 -0.39 0.61 -12.27
C LEU A 181 0.91 0.25 -11.55
N PRO A 182 2.01 0.97 -11.84
CA PRO A 182 3.31 0.70 -11.21
C PRO A 182 3.24 0.66 -9.69
N ASP A 183 3.98 -0.24 -9.05
CA ASP A 183 4.08 -0.44 -7.60
C ASP A 183 2.75 -0.71 -6.86
N ALA A 184 1.62 -0.82 -7.58
CA ALA A 184 0.30 -0.91 -6.96
C ALA A 184 0.11 -2.16 -6.10
N LEU A 185 0.59 -3.33 -6.54
CA LEU A 185 0.54 -4.57 -5.76
C LEU A 185 1.36 -4.45 -4.48
N HIS A 186 2.54 -3.83 -4.53
CA HIS A 186 3.35 -3.58 -3.35
C HIS A 186 2.64 -2.67 -2.36
N GLN A 187 2.09 -1.55 -2.80
CA GLN A 187 1.40 -0.60 -1.94
C GLN A 187 0.11 -1.19 -1.35
N LEU A 188 -0.64 -1.99 -2.11
CA LEU A 188 -1.79 -2.73 -1.60
C LEU A 188 -1.39 -3.68 -0.46
N ARG A 189 -0.28 -4.42 -0.61
CA ARG A 189 0.30 -5.25 0.49
C ARG A 189 0.69 -4.41 1.70
N VAL A 190 1.29 -3.24 1.47
CA VAL A 190 1.67 -2.31 2.55
C VAL A 190 0.43 -1.80 3.27
N ALA A 191 -0.64 -1.40 2.56
CA ALA A 191 -1.90 -0.95 3.14
C ALA A 191 -2.55 -2.05 3.98
N ALA A 192 -2.69 -3.27 3.45
CA ALA A 192 -3.24 -4.42 4.16
C ALA A 192 -2.44 -4.75 5.45
N ARG A 193 -1.11 -4.74 5.38
CA ARG A 193 -0.24 -4.97 6.55
C ARG A 193 -0.34 -3.83 7.57
N SER A 194 -0.47 -2.59 7.12
CA SER A 194 -0.59 -1.42 7.97
C SER A 194 -1.88 -1.46 8.77
N LEU A 195 -3.01 -1.69 8.10
CA LEU A 195 -4.32 -1.82 8.74
C LEU A 195 -4.34 -3.00 9.72
N ARG A 196 -3.83 -4.17 9.32
CA ARG A 196 -3.70 -5.33 10.21
C ARG A 196 -2.82 -5.04 11.43
N GLY A 197 -1.72 -4.32 11.26
CA GLY A 197 -0.83 -3.89 12.34
C GLY A 197 -1.53 -2.96 13.32
N LEU A 198 -2.33 -2.02 12.79
CA LEU A 198 -3.14 -1.10 13.56
C LEU A 198 -4.20 -1.86 14.39
N LEU A 199 -4.99 -2.74 13.76
CA LEU A 199 -6.02 -3.55 14.43
C LEU A 199 -5.43 -4.35 15.61
N LYS A 200 -4.28 -5.01 15.40
CA LYS A 200 -3.57 -5.73 16.48
C LYS A 200 -3.11 -4.83 17.61
N SER A 201 -2.70 -3.59 17.31
CA SER A 201 -2.28 -2.62 18.33
C SER A 201 -3.47 -1.99 19.03
N ALA A 202 -4.59 -1.82 18.34
CA ALA A 202 -5.85 -1.27 18.88
C ALA A 202 -6.74 -2.32 19.58
N ARG A 203 -6.38 -3.61 19.55
CA ARG A 203 -7.19 -4.72 20.09
C ARG A 203 -7.78 -4.51 21.52
N PRO A 204 -7.14 -3.77 22.47
CA PRO A 204 -7.75 -3.49 23.77
C PRO A 204 -8.93 -2.53 23.76
N PHE A 205 -9.17 -1.88 22.64
CA PHE A 205 -10.24 -0.90 22.45
C PHE A 205 -11.37 -1.44 21.57
N LEU A 206 -11.07 -2.42 20.71
CA LEU A 206 -11.96 -2.92 19.68
C LEU A 206 -12.58 -4.25 20.06
N ASP A 207 -13.74 -4.53 19.48
CA ASP A 207 -14.33 -5.86 19.47
C ASP A 207 -13.36 -6.87 18.84
N ARG A 208 -13.15 -7.99 19.53
CA ARG A 208 -12.17 -8.99 19.10
C ARG A 208 -12.63 -9.76 17.88
N GLY A 209 -13.91 -10.08 17.80
CA GLY A 209 -14.47 -10.85 16.68
C GLY A 209 -14.31 -10.09 15.38
N VAL A 210 -14.76 -8.85 15.32
CA VAL A 210 -14.67 -7.99 14.14
C VAL A 210 -13.21 -7.67 13.78
N ALA A 211 -12.39 -7.33 14.77
CA ALA A 211 -10.99 -6.98 14.53
C ALA A 211 -10.14 -8.18 14.06
N ASP A 212 -10.41 -9.37 14.58
CA ASP A 212 -9.71 -10.60 14.19
C ASP A 212 -10.20 -11.09 12.81
N GLU A 213 -11.51 -11.00 12.52
CA GLU A 213 -12.07 -11.34 11.20
C GLU A 213 -11.45 -10.45 10.10
N LEU A 214 -11.52 -9.13 10.24
CA LEU A 214 -10.88 -8.22 9.30
C LEU A 214 -9.37 -8.46 9.21
N GLY A 215 -8.70 -8.70 10.35
CA GLY A 215 -7.29 -9.02 10.39
C GLY A 215 -6.91 -10.30 9.62
N ASN A 216 -7.78 -11.33 9.66
CA ASN A 216 -7.59 -12.60 8.93
C ASN A 216 -7.81 -12.41 7.42
N ARG A 217 -8.86 -11.70 7.01
CA ARG A 217 -9.10 -11.37 5.60
C ARG A 217 -7.96 -10.54 5.00
N LEU A 218 -7.47 -9.53 5.72
CA LEU A 218 -6.29 -8.76 5.31
C LEU A 218 -5.01 -9.62 5.24
N GLN A 219 -4.91 -10.66 6.07
CA GLN A 219 -3.79 -11.62 5.98
C GLN A 219 -3.89 -12.48 4.73
N GLN A 220 -5.07 -12.98 4.40
CA GLN A 220 -5.32 -13.77 3.19
C GLN A 220 -5.03 -12.93 1.94
N LEU A 221 -5.56 -11.70 1.87
CA LEU A 221 -5.24 -10.75 0.82
C LEU A 221 -3.72 -10.52 0.70
N GLY A 222 -3.01 -10.27 1.81
CA GLY A 222 -1.56 -10.09 1.79
C GLY A 222 -0.79 -11.34 1.32
N ARG A 223 -1.29 -12.55 1.59
CA ARG A 223 -0.70 -13.81 1.10
C ARG A 223 -0.91 -14.01 -0.40
N SER A 224 -2.10 -13.74 -0.92
CA SER A 224 -2.37 -13.86 -2.35
C SER A 224 -1.52 -12.91 -3.21
N LEU A 225 -1.11 -11.78 -2.63
CA LEU A 225 -0.22 -10.80 -3.27
C LEU A 225 1.28 -11.13 -3.11
N SER A 226 1.66 -12.12 -2.29
CA SER A 226 3.06 -12.33 -1.91
C SER A 226 3.91 -12.81 -3.07
N ALA A 227 3.45 -13.86 -3.77
CA ALA A 227 4.23 -14.48 -4.85
C ALA A 227 4.58 -13.48 -5.98
N ALA A 228 3.63 -12.61 -6.37
CA ALA A 228 3.86 -11.59 -7.38
C ALA A 228 4.99 -10.63 -6.94
N ARG A 229 4.91 -10.09 -5.71
CA ARG A 229 5.91 -9.14 -5.24
C ARG A 229 7.26 -9.79 -4.97
N ASP A 230 7.29 -11.00 -4.48
CA ASP A 230 8.56 -11.69 -4.21
C ASP A 230 9.30 -11.96 -5.54
N ALA A 231 8.58 -12.30 -6.62
CA ALA A 231 9.14 -12.43 -7.96
C ALA A 231 9.59 -11.08 -8.57
N GLU A 232 8.81 -10.00 -8.40
CA GLU A 232 9.22 -8.64 -8.81
C GLU A 232 10.53 -8.22 -8.14
N VAL A 233 10.63 -8.41 -6.82
CA VAL A 233 11.84 -8.06 -6.05
C VAL A 233 13.04 -8.86 -6.53
N LEU A 234 12.86 -10.14 -6.81
CA LEU A 234 13.93 -10.98 -7.36
C LEU A 234 14.39 -10.47 -8.73
N ALA A 235 13.45 -10.16 -9.62
CA ALA A 235 13.78 -9.62 -10.96
C ALA A 235 14.57 -8.30 -10.87
N GLU A 236 14.22 -7.44 -9.91
CA GLU A 236 14.95 -6.19 -9.66
C GLU A 236 16.36 -6.43 -9.08
N GLN A 237 16.52 -7.42 -8.19
CA GLN A 237 17.75 -7.62 -7.44
C GLN A 237 18.76 -8.58 -8.12
N LEU A 238 18.29 -9.53 -8.92
CA LEU A 238 19.15 -10.56 -9.52
C LEU A 238 20.33 -10.00 -10.33
N PRO A 239 20.16 -8.93 -11.16
CA PRO A 239 21.28 -8.36 -11.88
C PRO A 239 22.41 -7.87 -10.95
N ALA A 240 22.05 -7.11 -9.92
CA ALA A 240 23.04 -6.60 -8.94
C ALA A 240 23.70 -7.73 -8.13
N ARG A 241 22.98 -8.82 -7.85
CA ARG A 241 23.51 -10.01 -7.18
C ARG A 241 24.51 -10.76 -8.05
N ALA A 242 24.24 -10.85 -9.36
CA ALA A 242 25.17 -11.44 -10.33
C ALA A 242 26.41 -10.56 -10.53
N GLU A 243 26.25 -9.25 -10.61
CA GLU A 243 27.36 -8.30 -10.73
C GLU A 243 28.30 -8.35 -9.52
N ALA A 244 27.77 -8.56 -8.30
CA ALA A 244 28.57 -8.74 -7.09
C ALA A 244 29.54 -9.94 -7.16
N LEU A 245 29.36 -10.86 -8.09
CA LEU A 245 30.27 -11.99 -8.37
C LEU A 245 31.40 -11.63 -9.36
N GLN A 246 31.59 -10.32 -9.62
CA GLN A 246 32.75 -9.80 -10.38
C GLN A 246 32.96 -10.48 -11.75
N GLY A 247 31.92 -10.53 -12.55
CA GLY A 247 31.98 -11.08 -13.91
C GLY A 247 32.07 -12.61 -14.01
N ARG A 248 31.89 -13.32 -12.89
CA ARG A 248 31.83 -14.80 -12.91
C ARG A 248 30.47 -15.34 -13.37
N VAL A 249 29.51 -14.49 -13.59
CA VAL A 249 28.20 -14.81 -14.14
C VAL A 249 28.05 -14.06 -15.47
N GLY A 250 27.83 -14.78 -16.53
CA GLY A 250 27.71 -14.22 -17.87
C GLY A 250 26.38 -13.55 -18.11
N GLU A 251 26.37 -12.61 -19.04
CA GLU A 251 25.18 -11.82 -19.39
C GLU A 251 23.98 -12.70 -19.80
N LYS A 252 24.24 -13.82 -20.49
CA LYS A 252 23.21 -14.76 -20.92
C LYS A 252 22.46 -15.38 -19.73
N THR A 253 23.18 -15.74 -18.67
CA THR A 253 22.57 -16.24 -17.43
C THR A 253 21.79 -15.15 -16.71
N VAL A 254 22.33 -13.92 -16.62
CA VAL A 254 21.61 -12.77 -16.03
C VAL A 254 20.31 -12.49 -16.77
N GLN A 255 20.32 -12.52 -18.09
CA GLN A 255 19.12 -12.33 -18.92
C GLN A 255 18.09 -13.44 -18.70
N ALA A 256 18.52 -14.72 -18.64
CA ALA A 256 17.64 -15.85 -18.37
C ALA A 256 16.98 -15.75 -16.97
N LEU A 257 17.74 -15.33 -15.95
CA LEU A 257 17.25 -15.07 -14.60
C LEU A 257 16.18 -13.95 -14.60
N ALA A 258 16.50 -12.80 -15.18
CA ALA A 258 15.61 -11.66 -15.23
C ALA A 258 14.29 -11.99 -15.97
N GLN A 259 14.39 -12.63 -17.14
CA GLN A 259 13.21 -13.04 -17.93
C GLN A 259 12.33 -14.05 -17.20
N THR A 260 12.93 -15.05 -16.53
CA THR A 260 12.18 -16.05 -15.77
C THR A 260 11.47 -15.43 -14.58
N ALA A 261 12.17 -14.59 -13.81
CA ALA A 261 11.57 -13.89 -12.66
C ALA A 261 10.45 -12.92 -13.07
N LEU A 262 10.61 -12.18 -14.17
CA LEU A 262 9.56 -11.32 -14.73
C LEU A 262 8.34 -12.14 -15.16
N LYS A 263 8.55 -13.27 -15.84
CA LYS A 263 7.45 -14.17 -16.25
C LYS A 263 6.69 -14.71 -15.03
N ASP A 264 7.38 -15.09 -13.96
CA ASP A 264 6.78 -15.54 -12.72
C ASP A 264 5.99 -14.41 -12.03
N ALA A 265 6.52 -13.18 -12.06
CA ALA A 265 5.85 -11.99 -11.54
C ALA A 265 4.57 -11.68 -12.32
N GLU A 266 4.62 -11.67 -13.65
CA GLU A 266 3.46 -11.46 -14.52
C GLU A 266 2.38 -12.53 -14.32
N ALA A 267 2.76 -13.82 -14.28
CA ALA A 267 1.85 -14.92 -14.05
C ALA A 267 1.16 -14.82 -12.68
N SER A 268 1.92 -14.43 -11.65
CA SER A 268 1.38 -14.23 -10.30
C SER A 268 0.49 -13.00 -10.19
N ALA A 269 0.87 -11.89 -10.84
CA ALA A 269 0.05 -10.69 -10.93
C ALA A 269 -1.25 -10.94 -11.70
N ALA A 270 -1.22 -11.71 -12.78
CA ALA A 270 -2.41 -12.11 -13.54
C ALA A 270 -3.40 -12.91 -12.67
N LYS A 271 -2.90 -13.84 -11.84
CA LYS A 271 -3.74 -14.59 -10.87
C LYS A 271 -4.41 -13.63 -9.87
N VAL A 272 -3.69 -12.63 -9.37
CA VAL A 272 -4.24 -11.63 -8.45
C VAL A 272 -5.31 -10.77 -9.13
N ARG A 273 -5.12 -10.41 -10.39
CA ARG A 273 -6.09 -9.62 -11.17
C ARG A 273 -7.36 -10.42 -11.47
N GLY A 274 -7.21 -11.70 -11.83
CA GLY A 274 -8.31 -12.58 -12.26
C GLY A 274 -9.02 -13.33 -11.14
N GLY A 275 -8.43 -13.41 -9.93
CA GLY A 275 -8.92 -14.28 -8.85
C GLY A 275 -9.78 -13.56 -7.82
N ALA A 276 -10.59 -14.35 -7.09
CA ALA A 276 -11.27 -14.04 -5.81
C ALA A 276 -11.84 -12.62 -5.64
N GLN A 277 -12.48 -12.06 -6.67
CA GLN A 277 -13.11 -10.74 -6.63
C GLN A 277 -14.13 -10.58 -5.47
N PRO A 278 -15.02 -11.58 -5.17
CA PRO A 278 -15.99 -11.46 -4.09
C PRO A 278 -15.35 -11.34 -2.70
N GLU A 279 -14.33 -12.16 -2.40
CA GLU A 279 -13.65 -12.14 -1.09
C GLU A 279 -12.84 -10.87 -0.89
N ARG A 280 -12.25 -10.36 -1.98
CA ARG A 280 -11.52 -9.10 -2.00
C ARG A 280 -12.47 -7.92 -1.77
N ALA A 281 -13.59 -7.87 -2.48
CA ALA A 281 -14.65 -6.88 -2.29
C ALA A 281 -15.21 -6.92 -0.87
N ALA A 282 -15.49 -8.10 -0.33
CA ALA A 282 -15.96 -8.26 1.05
C ALA A 282 -14.90 -7.79 2.09
N THR A 283 -13.61 -7.94 1.78
CA THR A 283 -12.53 -7.43 2.65
C THR A 283 -12.48 -5.90 2.66
N LEU A 284 -12.63 -5.27 1.49
CA LEU A 284 -12.69 -3.81 1.36
C LEU A 284 -13.92 -3.25 2.06
N GLU A 285 -15.08 -3.88 1.87
CA GLU A 285 -16.33 -3.49 2.51
C GLU A 285 -16.24 -3.58 4.03
N LEU A 286 -15.72 -4.67 4.57
CA LEU A 286 -15.51 -4.82 6.01
C LEU A 286 -14.53 -3.76 6.56
N ALA A 287 -13.50 -3.39 5.79
CA ALA A 287 -12.57 -2.33 6.17
C ALA A 287 -13.26 -0.96 6.18
N ARG A 288 -14.16 -0.69 5.20
CA ARG A 288 -14.96 0.52 5.11
C ARG A 288 -15.93 0.63 6.28
N CYS A 289 -16.69 -0.42 6.57
CA CYS A 289 -17.60 -0.46 7.71
C CYS A 289 -16.86 -0.21 9.03
N ALA A 290 -15.70 -0.83 9.23
CA ALA A 290 -14.87 -0.61 10.42
C ALA A 290 -14.28 0.80 10.49
N ALA A 291 -14.13 1.49 9.38
CA ALA A 291 -13.66 2.87 9.31
C ALA A 291 -14.79 3.88 9.61
N GLN A 292 -15.99 3.63 9.08
CA GLN A 292 -17.17 4.46 9.31
C GLN A 292 -17.67 4.34 10.76
N ASN A 293 -17.77 3.09 11.24
CA ASN A 293 -18.20 2.75 12.59
C ASN A 293 -17.13 1.86 13.26
N PRO A 294 -16.08 2.46 13.84
CA PRO A 294 -15.05 1.68 14.50
C PRO A 294 -15.64 0.75 15.55
N PRO A 295 -15.35 -0.56 15.49
CA PRO A 295 -15.97 -1.58 16.33
C PRO A 295 -15.42 -1.52 17.76
N PHE A 296 -15.68 -0.43 18.47
CA PHE A 296 -15.32 -0.29 19.87
C PHE A 296 -16.17 -1.20 20.76
N THR A 297 -15.55 -1.83 21.75
CA THR A 297 -16.31 -2.27 22.91
C THR A 297 -16.67 -1.06 23.77
N ASP A 298 -17.76 -1.11 24.57
CA ASP A 298 -18.16 -0.01 25.48
C ASP A 298 -17.00 0.38 26.41
N LYS A 299 -16.35 -0.62 27.00
CA LYS A 299 -15.17 -0.42 27.85
C LYS A 299 -13.99 0.18 27.06
N GLY A 300 -13.81 -0.26 25.84
CA GLY A 300 -12.77 0.23 24.94
C GLY A 300 -12.98 1.69 24.55
N ARG A 301 -14.21 2.07 24.19
CA ARG A 301 -14.61 3.44 23.87
C ARG A 301 -14.38 4.36 25.06
N LYS A 302 -14.94 4.05 26.23
CA LYS A 302 -14.75 4.83 27.47
C LYS A 302 -13.28 5.02 27.82
N LYS A 303 -12.44 4.01 27.57
CA LYS A 303 -11.00 4.09 27.77
C LYS A 303 -10.30 4.97 26.75
N ALA A 304 -10.74 4.94 25.49
CA ALA A 304 -10.20 5.77 24.42
C ALA A 304 -10.56 7.25 24.60
N GLU A 305 -11.79 7.55 25.01
CA GLU A 305 -12.28 8.91 25.32
C GLU A 305 -11.43 9.63 26.36
N ARG A 306 -10.89 8.88 27.34
CA ARG A 306 -10.04 9.44 28.43
C ARG A 306 -8.60 9.71 27.99
N LEU A 307 -8.21 9.32 26.79
CA LEU A 307 -6.85 9.49 26.29
C LEU A 307 -6.78 10.69 25.36
N SER A 308 -5.78 11.55 25.54
CA SER A 308 -5.45 12.54 24.53
C SER A 308 -4.93 11.86 23.25
N PRO A 309 -4.96 12.54 22.09
CA PRO A 309 -4.44 11.99 20.84
C PRO A 309 -3.01 11.46 20.94
N ARG A 310 -2.16 12.18 21.67
CA ARG A 310 -0.77 11.77 21.89
C ARG A 310 -0.66 10.51 22.76
N GLN A 311 -1.43 10.44 23.85
CA GLN A 311 -1.45 9.25 24.71
C GLN A 311 -1.96 8.02 23.97
N MET A 312 -2.97 8.17 23.10
CA MET A 312 -3.46 7.07 22.25
C MET A 312 -2.37 6.62 21.29
N SER A 313 -1.73 7.54 20.59
CA SER A 313 -0.65 7.24 19.65
C SER A 313 0.51 6.50 20.32
N ASP A 314 0.94 6.98 21.48
CA ASP A 314 2.00 6.35 22.28
C ASP A 314 1.58 4.94 22.73
N ARG A 315 0.34 4.74 23.13
CA ARG A 315 -0.18 3.45 23.58
C ARG A 315 -0.23 2.42 22.45
N LEU A 316 -0.62 2.84 21.24
CA LEU A 316 -0.64 1.96 20.07
C LEU A 316 0.79 1.53 19.67
N VAL A 317 1.73 2.48 19.61
CA VAL A 317 3.13 2.18 19.29
C VAL A 317 3.78 1.33 20.39
N ARG A 318 3.57 1.67 21.67
CA ARG A 318 4.10 0.90 22.80
C ARG A 318 3.64 -0.56 22.79
N ARG A 319 2.39 -0.83 22.38
CA ARG A 319 1.90 -2.20 22.25
C ARG A 319 2.61 -2.97 21.13
N ALA A 320 2.90 -2.33 20.01
CA ALA A 320 3.69 -2.93 18.94
C ALA A 320 5.14 -3.19 19.39
N LEU A 321 5.75 -2.24 20.11
CA LEU A 321 7.09 -2.35 20.69
C LEU A 321 7.20 -3.51 21.68
N ARG A 322 6.24 -3.62 22.61
CA ARG A 322 6.22 -4.76 23.59
C ARG A 322 6.20 -6.11 22.89
N LYS A 323 5.48 -6.24 21.76
CA LYS A 323 5.49 -7.50 21.01
C LYS A 323 6.84 -7.72 20.33
N ALA A 324 7.46 -6.67 19.78
CA ALA A 324 8.79 -6.76 19.18
C ALA A 324 9.85 -7.14 20.24
N ALA A 325 9.84 -6.49 21.41
CA ALA A 325 10.72 -6.83 22.52
C ALA A 325 10.57 -8.31 22.93
N LYS A 326 9.32 -8.73 23.21
CA LYS A 326 9.06 -10.14 23.59
C LYS A 326 9.57 -11.17 22.57
N GLU A 327 9.42 -10.91 21.27
CA GLU A 327 9.92 -11.84 20.24
C GLU A 327 11.44 -11.78 20.13
N THR A 328 12.03 -10.60 20.31
CA THR A 328 13.51 -10.45 20.34
C THR A 328 14.10 -11.21 21.54
N ASP A 329 13.53 -11.04 22.73
CA ASP A 329 14.00 -11.72 23.95
C ASP A 329 13.87 -13.25 23.82
N ARG A 330 12.75 -13.72 23.22
CA ARG A 330 12.59 -15.15 22.93
C ARG A 330 13.65 -15.70 21.99
N ALA A 331 13.92 -14.99 20.90
CA ALA A 331 14.90 -15.39 19.93
C ALA A 331 16.30 -15.47 20.56
N LEU A 332 16.68 -14.45 21.36
CA LEU A 332 17.95 -14.41 22.05
C LEU A 332 18.07 -15.46 23.17
N ALA A 333 16.97 -15.80 23.83
CA ALA A 333 16.96 -16.88 24.82
C ALA A 333 17.14 -18.24 24.15
N ALA A 334 16.44 -18.45 23.04
CA ALA A 334 16.54 -19.69 22.28
C ALA A 334 17.91 -19.89 21.62
N ASP A 335 18.60 -18.82 21.24
CA ASP A 335 19.97 -18.89 20.67
C ASP A 335 21.03 -19.35 21.67
N ARG A 336 20.73 -19.25 22.97
CA ARG A 336 21.58 -19.81 24.03
C ARG A 336 21.40 -21.33 24.17
N ASP A 337 20.38 -21.89 23.54
CA ASP A 337 20.14 -23.32 23.45
C ASP A 337 20.96 -23.86 22.26
N GLU A 338 22.05 -24.57 22.55
CA GLU A 338 22.98 -25.13 21.54
C GLU A 338 22.32 -26.15 20.59
N GLN A 339 21.04 -26.50 20.81
CA GLN A 339 20.29 -27.46 20.00
C GLN A 339 19.51 -26.83 18.84
N LEU A 340 19.54 -25.50 18.67
CA LEU A 340 18.85 -24.84 17.54
C LEU A 340 19.54 -25.14 16.21
N ASP A 341 18.75 -25.65 15.27
CA ASP A 341 19.17 -25.78 13.90
C ASP A 341 19.08 -24.44 13.11
N ALA A 342 19.66 -24.42 11.92
CA ALA A 342 19.70 -23.22 11.08
C ALA A 342 18.29 -22.73 10.68
N GLU A 343 17.35 -23.65 10.46
CA GLU A 343 15.96 -23.31 10.07
C GLU A 343 15.23 -22.65 11.22
N GLN A 344 15.36 -23.16 12.43
CA GLN A 344 14.79 -22.57 13.64
C GLN A 344 15.37 -21.18 13.93
N ARG A 345 16.67 -21.00 13.77
CA ARG A 345 17.33 -19.69 13.89
C ARG A 345 16.77 -18.71 12.87
N LEU A 346 16.60 -19.12 11.63
CA LEU A 346 16.03 -18.30 10.55
C LEU A 346 14.56 -17.90 10.84
N GLU A 347 13.74 -18.83 11.36
CA GLU A 347 12.35 -18.52 11.74
C GLU A 347 12.27 -17.51 12.90
N HIS A 348 13.23 -17.52 13.83
CA HIS A 348 13.36 -16.49 14.85
C HIS A 348 13.60 -15.11 14.23
N LEU A 349 14.56 -14.98 13.30
CA LEU A 349 14.80 -13.74 12.56
C LEU A 349 13.54 -13.27 11.85
N HIS A 350 12.84 -14.18 11.20
CA HIS A 350 11.59 -13.90 10.48
C HIS A 350 10.49 -13.38 11.43
N THR A 351 10.38 -13.99 12.62
CA THR A 351 9.39 -13.60 13.64
C THR A 351 9.70 -12.21 14.20
N VAL A 352 10.96 -11.91 14.53
CA VAL A 352 11.39 -10.59 15.01
C VAL A 352 11.19 -9.54 13.91
N ARG A 353 11.57 -9.84 12.65
CA ARG A 353 11.30 -8.94 11.52
C ARG A 353 9.82 -8.64 11.33
N LYS A 354 8.94 -9.64 11.46
CA LYS A 354 7.46 -9.43 11.43
C LYS A 354 6.99 -8.49 12.54
N ALA A 355 7.55 -8.63 13.75
CA ALA A 355 7.18 -7.81 14.89
C ALA A 355 7.69 -6.37 14.75
N THR A 356 8.93 -6.16 14.30
CA THR A 356 9.52 -4.84 14.04
C THR A 356 8.82 -4.12 12.88
N LYS A 357 8.42 -4.82 11.81
CA LYS A 357 7.57 -4.27 10.74
C LYS A 357 6.26 -3.67 11.28
N ARG A 358 5.63 -4.30 12.28
CA ARG A 358 4.42 -3.77 12.91
C ARG A 358 4.67 -2.42 13.57
N VAL A 359 5.78 -2.27 14.29
CA VAL A 359 6.15 -0.98 14.92
C VAL A 359 6.27 0.11 13.87
N ARG A 360 6.97 -0.17 12.78
CA ARG A 360 7.14 0.75 11.64
C ARG A 360 5.79 1.16 11.04
N TYR A 361 4.93 0.19 10.73
CA TYR A 361 3.64 0.49 10.09
C TYR A 361 2.72 1.30 10.99
N VAL A 362 2.57 0.92 12.27
CA VAL A 362 1.76 1.68 13.22
C VAL A 362 2.28 3.12 13.38
N THR A 363 3.59 3.30 13.49
CA THR A 363 4.19 4.64 13.58
C THR A 363 3.97 5.44 12.30
N LYS A 364 4.12 4.81 11.11
CA LYS A 364 3.92 5.48 9.81
C LYS A 364 2.49 5.96 9.65
N VAL A 365 1.49 5.10 9.91
CA VAL A 365 0.07 5.45 9.72
C VAL A 365 -0.39 6.53 10.69
N LEU A 366 0.02 6.48 11.96
CA LEU A 366 -0.26 7.53 12.92
C LEU A 366 0.33 8.88 12.49
N THR A 367 1.58 8.87 12.03
CA THR A 367 2.26 10.10 11.59
C THR A 367 1.61 10.68 10.33
N ALA A 368 1.22 9.83 9.38
CA ALA A 368 0.53 10.23 8.15
C ALA A 368 -0.86 10.83 8.44
N ALA A 369 -1.56 10.34 9.47
CA ALA A 369 -2.83 10.90 9.94
C ALA A 369 -2.66 12.16 10.83
N GLY A 370 -1.45 12.67 10.99
CA GLY A 370 -1.17 13.86 11.81
C GLY A 370 -0.94 13.60 13.30
N PHE A 371 -1.07 12.35 13.76
CA PHE A 371 -0.91 11.98 15.18
C PHE A 371 0.51 11.48 15.47
N ARG A 372 1.40 12.39 15.81
CA ARG A 372 2.81 12.07 16.08
C ARG A 372 3.01 11.47 17.49
N PRO A 373 3.55 10.23 17.60
CA PRO A 373 3.98 9.67 18.88
C PRO A 373 5.11 10.50 19.54
N ALA A 374 5.26 10.35 20.84
CA ALA A 374 6.32 11.02 21.62
C ALA A 374 7.73 10.70 21.08
N LYS A 375 8.68 11.59 21.34
CA LYS A 375 10.07 11.45 20.89
C LYS A 375 10.72 10.11 21.25
N PRO A 376 10.56 9.55 22.48
CA PRO A 376 11.07 8.23 22.81
C PRO A 376 10.49 7.13 21.93
N MET A 377 9.16 7.09 21.74
CA MET A 377 8.49 6.09 20.87
C MET A 377 8.99 6.16 19.42
N ARG A 378 9.23 7.38 18.90
CA ARG A 378 9.78 7.57 17.55
C ARG A 378 11.24 7.10 17.44
N LYS A 379 12.06 7.27 18.50
CA LYS A 379 13.44 6.76 18.54
C LYS A 379 13.45 5.22 18.49
N LEU A 380 12.60 4.57 19.29
CA LEU A 380 12.44 3.12 19.26
C LEU A 380 11.89 2.62 17.93
N GLY A 381 10.96 3.35 17.31
CA GLY A 381 10.47 3.06 15.98
C GLY A 381 11.57 3.10 14.91
N LYS A 382 12.53 4.05 15.02
CA LYS A 382 13.71 4.11 14.14
C LYS A 382 14.66 2.94 14.39
N ALA A 383 14.89 2.55 15.66
CA ALA A 383 15.71 1.37 15.98
C ALA A 383 15.07 0.08 15.42
N ALA A 384 13.77 -0.09 15.60
CA ALA A 384 13.02 -1.22 15.02
C ALA A 384 13.08 -1.23 13.48
N LYS A 385 13.04 -0.06 12.83
CA LYS A 385 13.22 0.03 11.37
C LYS A 385 14.63 -0.44 10.95
N LYS A 386 15.67 0.05 11.62
CA LYS A 386 17.06 -0.34 11.32
C LYS A 386 17.26 -1.85 11.47
N ALA A 387 16.73 -2.44 12.55
CA ALA A 387 16.78 -3.89 12.73
C ALA A 387 15.97 -4.64 11.63
N GLN A 388 14.78 -4.15 11.28
CA GLN A 388 13.97 -4.72 10.20
C GLN A 388 14.69 -4.72 8.86
N ASP A 389 15.40 -3.64 8.53
CA ASP A 389 16.11 -3.50 7.25
C ASP A 389 17.29 -4.50 7.22
N ALA A 390 18.10 -4.60 8.28
CA ALA A 390 19.20 -5.55 8.39
C ALA A 390 18.74 -7.02 8.34
N LEU A 391 17.71 -7.38 9.12
CA LEU A 391 17.11 -8.73 9.06
C LEU A 391 16.44 -9.02 7.70
N GLY A 392 16.17 -7.96 6.92
CA GLY A 392 15.61 -8.06 5.58
C GLY A 392 16.56 -8.73 4.60
N GLU A 393 17.79 -8.30 4.57
CA GLU A 393 18.83 -8.78 3.66
C GLU A 393 19.07 -10.28 3.79
N THR A 394 19.11 -10.79 5.04
CA THR A 394 19.24 -12.23 5.32
C THR A 394 18.06 -13.04 4.78
N LEU A 395 16.84 -12.56 5.05
CA LEU A 395 15.63 -13.26 4.59
C LEU A 395 15.42 -13.14 3.08
N ASP A 396 15.87 -12.06 2.47
CA ASP A 396 15.83 -11.89 1.02
C ASP A 396 16.85 -12.84 0.33
N ALA A 397 17.99 -13.14 0.98
CA ALA A 397 18.94 -14.17 0.53
C ALA A 397 18.31 -15.58 0.60
N SER A 398 17.56 -15.91 1.65
CA SER A 398 16.89 -17.22 1.74
C SER A 398 15.84 -17.40 0.64
N VAL A 399 15.07 -16.35 0.32
CA VAL A 399 14.10 -16.37 -0.77
C VAL A 399 14.78 -16.53 -2.13
N ALA A 400 15.91 -15.83 -2.35
CA ALA A 400 16.67 -15.92 -3.59
C ALA A 400 17.27 -17.32 -3.77
N ALA A 401 17.87 -17.91 -2.74
CA ALA A 401 18.43 -19.26 -2.79
C ALA A 401 17.36 -20.31 -3.10
N ALA A 402 16.20 -20.25 -2.42
CA ALA A 402 15.10 -21.16 -2.69
C ALA A 402 14.57 -21.02 -4.13
N TRP A 403 14.37 -19.78 -4.60
CA TRP A 403 13.88 -19.54 -5.96
C TRP A 403 14.88 -20.04 -7.02
N LEU A 404 16.18 -19.84 -6.84
CA LEU A 404 17.23 -20.34 -7.74
C LEU A 404 17.21 -21.87 -7.82
N GLN A 405 17.03 -22.55 -6.70
CA GLN A 405 16.93 -24.01 -6.64
C GLN A 405 15.68 -24.52 -7.32
N ASP A 406 14.51 -23.94 -7.01
CA ASP A 406 13.21 -24.35 -7.57
C ASP A 406 13.15 -24.08 -9.09
N SER A 407 13.73 -22.97 -9.54
CA SER A 407 13.71 -22.54 -10.94
C SER A 407 14.86 -23.13 -11.79
N ALA A 408 15.79 -23.85 -11.20
CA ALA A 408 17.04 -24.30 -11.87
C ALA A 408 16.81 -25.04 -13.20
N ALA A 409 15.80 -25.93 -13.26
CA ALA A 409 15.47 -26.68 -14.47
C ALA A 409 14.90 -25.77 -15.58
N GLY A 410 14.09 -24.77 -15.21
CA GLY A 410 13.54 -23.76 -16.11
C GLY A 410 14.62 -22.83 -16.64
N LEU A 411 15.49 -22.36 -15.76
CA LEU A 411 16.60 -21.46 -16.08
C LEU A 411 17.60 -22.11 -17.06
N ARG A 412 17.94 -23.38 -16.86
CA ARG A 412 18.79 -24.12 -17.81
C ARG A 412 18.15 -24.22 -19.19
N ARG A 413 16.85 -24.46 -19.26
CA ARG A 413 16.11 -24.45 -20.55
C ARG A 413 16.08 -23.07 -21.20
N ALA A 414 16.10 -22.02 -20.42
CA ALA A 414 16.20 -20.62 -20.87
C ALA A 414 17.63 -20.21 -21.27
N GLY A 415 18.62 -21.12 -21.11
CA GLY A 415 20.00 -20.92 -21.55
C GLY A 415 20.96 -20.43 -20.46
N ALA A 416 20.56 -20.46 -19.19
CA ALA A 416 21.47 -20.17 -18.09
C ALA A 416 22.50 -21.30 -17.92
N ASP A 417 23.76 -20.94 -17.66
CA ASP A 417 24.83 -21.88 -17.41
C ASP A 417 24.68 -22.56 -16.04
N PRO A 418 24.73 -23.88 -15.94
CA PRO A 418 24.56 -24.61 -14.68
C PRO A 418 25.62 -24.28 -13.62
N TYR A 419 26.85 -24.02 -14.02
CA TYR A 419 27.93 -23.65 -13.09
C TYR A 419 27.68 -22.27 -12.49
N GLU A 420 27.30 -21.32 -13.33
CA GLU A 420 26.95 -19.94 -12.90
C GLU A 420 25.72 -19.91 -11.97
N LEU A 421 24.71 -20.75 -12.25
CA LEU A 421 23.58 -20.93 -11.34
C LEU A 421 23.99 -21.52 -9.99
N GLY A 422 24.91 -22.51 -10.00
CA GLY A 422 25.49 -23.07 -8.78
C GLY A 422 26.26 -22.04 -7.98
N LEU A 423 27.05 -21.20 -8.67
CA LEU A 423 27.80 -20.12 -8.05
C LEU A 423 26.90 -19.06 -7.39
N LEU A 424 25.84 -18.63 -8.10
CA LEU A 424 24.84 -17.71 -7.54
C LEU A 424 24.13 -18.30 -6.33
N THR A 425 23.68 -19.55 -6.43
CA THR A 425 23.01 -20.25 -5.32
C THR A 425 23.94 -20.37 -4.12
N GLY A 426 25.17 -20.74 -4.33
CA GLY A 426 26.21 -20.84 -3.28
C GLY A 426 26.44 -19.48 -2.59
N ALA A 427 26.52 -18.40 -3.36
CA ALA A 427 26.69 -17.06 -2.83
C ALA A 427 25.49 -16.63 -1.96
N GLU A 428 24.26 -16.95 -2.35
CA GLU A 428 23.06 -16.65 -1.55
C GLU A 428 23.02 -17.51 -0.27
N LEU A 429 23.39 -18.79 -0.33
CA LEU A 429 23.48 -19.65 0.86
C LEU A 429 24.57 -19.17 1.83
N GLN A 430 25.72 -18.72 1.32
CA GLN A 430 26.76 -18.13 2.15
C GLN A 430 26.31 -16.82 2.80
N ARG A 431 25.63 -15.95 2.04
CA ARG A 431 25.03 -14.69 2.56
C ARG A 431 23.99 -14.98 3.62
N LEU A 432 23.17 -16.02 3.43
CA LEU A 432 22.19 -16.48 4.41
C LEU A 432 22.87 -16.93 5.71
N ALA A 433 23.90 -17.78 5.61
CA ALA A 433 24.61 -18.31 6.77
C ALA A 433 25.23 -17.17 7.63
N HIS A 434 26.00 -16.26 7.02
CA HIS A 434 26.57 -15.11 7.73
C HIS A 434 25.47 -14.18 8.26
N GLY A 435 24.43 -13.93 7.45
CA GLY A 435 23.33 -13.05 7.83
C GLY A 435 22.50 -13.56 9.00
N VAL A 436 22.47 -14.86 9.27
CA VAL A 436 21.82 -15.40 10.48
C VAL A 436 22.57 -14.95 11.72
N ASP A 437 23.89 -15.07 11.78
CA ASP A 437 24.72 -14.67 12.93
C ASP A 437 24.66 -13.15 13.13
N ASP A 438 24.85 -12.36 12.07
CA ASP A 438 24.67 -10.90 12.10
C ASP A 438 23.28 -10.50 12.59
N GLY A 439 22.25 -11.26 12.22
CA GLY A 439 20.88 -11.06 12.63
C GLY A 439 20.68 -11.17 14.14
N TYR A 440 21.34 -12.14 14.79
CA TYR A 440 21.31 -12.28 16.25
C TYR A 440 22.03 -11.13 16.94
N GLU A 441 23.13 -10.63 16.40
CA GLU A 441 23.77 -9.41 16.93
C GLU A 441 22.86 -8.17 16.77
N VAL A 442 22.16 -8.04 15.65
CA VAL A 442 21.18 -6.97 15.45
C VAL A 442 20.07 -7.05 16.48
N MET A 443 19.57 -8.25 16.77
CA MET A 443 18.55 -8.49 17.81
C MET A 443 19.07 -8.14 19.20
N ALA A 444 20.30 -8.51 19.56
CA ALA A 444 20.90 -8.14 20.84
C ALA A 444 21.04 -6.62 21.01
N ARG A 445 21.45 -5.91 19.95
CA ARG A 445 21.48 -4.44 19.96
C ARG A 445 20.08 -3.82 20.11
N LEU A 446 19.07 -4.44 19.50
CA LEU A 446 17.67 -3.99 19.60
C LEU A 446 17.10 -4.21 21.00
N ALA A 447 17.37 -5.35 21.63
CA ALA A 447 16.94 -5.66 23.00
C ALA A 447 17.45 -4.60 23.99
N ARG A 448 18.74 -4.30 23.96
CA ARG A 448 19.33 -3.24 24.81
C ARG A 448 18.61 -1.88 24.64
N ARG A 449 18.23 -1.52 23.40
CA ARG A 449 17.48 -0.29 23.15
C ARG A 449 16.07 -0.30 23.73
N PHE A 450 15.44 -1.47 23.82
CA PHE A 450 14.12 -1.62 24.44
C PHE A 450 14.23 -1.51 25.97
N GLU A 451 15.25 -2.10 26.58
CA GLU A 451 15.52 -2.02 28.03
C GLU A 451 15.78 -0.58 28.49
N ASP A 452 16.67 0.15 27.81
CA ASP A 452 17.01 1.57 28.09
C ASP A 452 15.79 2.52 28.13
N HIS A 453 14.64 2.08 27.59
CA HIS A 453 13.43 2.91 27.46
C HIS A 453 12.22 2.30 28.17
N SER A 454 12.39 1.16 28.84
CA SER A 454 11.36 0.50 29.67
C SER A 454 11.46 0.88 31.14
N SER A 455 12.63 1.40 31.53
CA SER A 455 12.91 2.05 32.80
C SER A 455 12.47 3.52 32.75
#